data_09a86d69012cbc4835900c84d336d642
#
_entry.id   09a86d69012cbc4835900c84d336d642
#
_cell.length_a   1.000
_cell.length_b   1.000
_cell.length_c   1.000
_cell.angle_alpha   90.00
_cell.angle_beta   90.00
_cell.angle_gamma   90.00
#
_symmetry.space_group_name_H-M   'P 1'
#
loop_
_entity.id
_entity.type
_entity.pdbx_description
1 polymer ?
#
loop_
_entity_poly.entity_id
_entity_poly.type
_entity_poly.pdbx_seq_one_letter_code
_entity_poly.pdbx_strand_id
1 'polypeptide(L)'
;MLARDKNTAIVIGGAHTLAFTDDTLVGDPIEKQCFDGIKFKQNADGLRESTGPQNLKITQAKKFAFNSTLKRMSTVVHVHEGQSSSLKVLSKGAPEVLSKFIKDLPADYNSSYLQYVKNGGRVLSLAYKSLPKMSQSEILTYTREEAEKDLIFAGFIVAECPLKPDTASVI
;
A
#
# COMPACT_ATOMS: atom_id res chain seq x y z
N MET A 1 12.85 7.15 2.13
CA MET A 1 12.88 7.24 0.64
C MET A 1 11.55 7.79 0.17
N LEU A 2 11.53 8.98 -0.40
CA LEU A 2 10.29 9.60 -0.88
C LEU A 2 9.80 8.82 -2.10
N ALA A 3 8.53 8.40 -2.10
CA ALA A 3 7.89 7.80 -3.26
C ALA A 3 7.92 8.81 -4.42
N ARG A 4 8.83 8.59 -5.37
CA ARG A 4 8.95 9.45 -6.56
C ARG A 4 7.85 9.16 -7.57
N ASP A 5 7.28 7.95 -7.53
CA ASP A 5 6.19 7.57 -8.41
C ASP A 5 4.85 7.79 -7.72
N LYS A 6 3.96 8.48 -8.44
CA LYS A 6 2.59 8.78 -8.02
C LYS A 6 1.81 7.52 -7.62
N ASN A 7 1.92 6.43 -8.38
CA ASN A 7 1.20 5.20 -8.09
C ASN A 7 1.69 4.55 -6.78
N THR A 8 3.00 4.61 -6.50
CA THR A 8 3.56 4.16 -5.22
C THR A 8 2.94 4.92 -4.05
N ALA A 9 2.84 6.26 -4.16
CA ALA A 9 2.22 7.10 -3.14
C ALA A 9 0.72 6.76 -2.97
N ILE A 10 -0.01 6.53 -4.05
CA ILE A 10 -1.41 6.13 -4.00
C ILE A 10 -1.58 4.78 -3.29
N VAL A 11 -0.72 3.78 -3.58
CA VAL A 11 -0.80 2.47 -2.92
C VAL A 11 -0.51 2.60 -1.42
N ILE A 12 0.53 3.33 -1.03
CA ILE A 12 0.84 3.57 0.40
C ILE A 12 -0.31 4.30 1.08
N GLY A 13 -0.85 5.34 0.45
CA GLY A 13 -1.94 6.15 1.00
C GLY A 13 -3.29 5.42 1.08
N GLY A 14 -3.54 4.43 0.21
CA GLY A 14 -4.83 3.74 0.14
C GLY A 14 -4.86 2.31 0.67
N ALA A 15 -3.72 1.60 0.69
CA ALA A 15 -3.63 0.20 1.12
C ALA A 15 -2.92 0.08 2.48
N HIS A 16 -3.59 0.48 3.55
CA HIS A 16 -3.06 0.37 4.92
C HIS A 16 -4.12 -0.06 5.92
N THR A 17 -3.68 -0.42 7.13
CA THR A 17 -4.54 -0.82 8.26
C THR A 17 -4.65 0.26 9.34
N LEU A 18 -4.07 1.43 9.11
CA LEU A 18 -4.14 2.54 10.06
C LEU A 18 -5.59 2.94 10.34
N ALA A 19 -5.87 3.16 11.62
CA ALA A 19 -7.15 3.62 12.12
C ALA A 19 -7.02 5.02 12.73
N PHE A 20 -8.06 5.83 12.60
CA PHE A 20 -8.13 7.14 13.21
C PHE A 20 -8.89 7.04 14.53
N THR A 21 -8.22 7.36 15.63
CA THR A 21 -8.77 7.27 16.99
C THR A 21 -8.22 8.41 17.83
N ASP A 22 -9.09 9.07 18.59
CA ASP A 22 -8.71 10.19 19.47
C ASP A 22 -7.86 11.26 18.76
N ASP A 23 -8.32 11.70 17.60
CA ASP A 23 -7.67 12.68 16.73
C ASP A 23 -6.25 12.30 16.27
N THR A 24 -5.88 11.02 16.41
CA THR A 24 -4.59 10.50 15.98
C THR A 24 -4.73 9.27 15.07
N LEU A 25 -3.74 9.09 14.19
CA LEU A 25 -3.63 7.94 13.33
C LEU A 25 -2.79 6.87 14.06
N VAL A 26 -3.40 5.71 14.32
CA VAL A 26 -2.80 4.59 15.04
C VAL A 26 -2.72 3.33 14.17
N GLY A 27 -1.74 2.46 14.43
CA GLY A 27 -1.57 1.20 13.72
C GLY A 27 -0.10 0.79 13.62
N ASP A 28 0.23 -0.01 12.61
CA ASP A 28 1.60 -0.49 12.39
C ASP A 28 2.57 0.68 12.20
N PRO A 29 3.68 0.74 12.96
CA PRO A 29 4.64 1.86 12.90
C PRO A 29 5.24 2.07 11.50
N ILE A 30 5.49 0.99 10.75
CA ILE A 30 6.03 1.07 9.39
C ILE A 30 5.00 1.71 8.46
N GLU A 31 3.74 1.30 8.56
CA GLU A 31 2.65 1.89 7.77
C GLU A 31 2.51 3.38 8.08
N LYS A 32 2.51 3.74 9.37
CA LYS A 32 2.42 5.14 9.81
C LYS A 32 3.58 5.96 9.27
N GLN A 33 4.80 5.49 9.42
CA GLN A 33 5.99 6.17 8.93
C GLN A 33 5.99 6.35 7.41
N CYS A 34 5.54 5.34 6.66
CA CYS A 34 5.38 5.44 5.21
C CYS A 34 4.30 6.44 4.82
N PHE A 35 3.17 6.43 5.53
CA PHE A 35 2.04 7.32 5.29
C PHE A 35 2.43 8.79 5.52
N ASP A 36 3.12 9.07 6.62
CA ASP A 36 3.67 10.40 6.92
C ASP A 36 4.74 10.83 5.90
N GLY A 37 5.60 9.88 5.49
CA GLY A 37 6.67 10.11 4.51
C GLY A 37 6.17 10.50 3.12
N ILE A 38 5.00 10.01 2.70
CA ILE A 38 4.35 10.43 1.44
C ILE A 38 3.51 11.70 1.60
N LYS A 39 3.47 12.31 2.79
CA LYS A 39 2.74 13.53 3.12
C LYS A 39 1.21 13.38 2.90
N PHE A 40 0.64 12.30 3.38
CA PHE A 40 -0.80 12.11 3.45
C PHE A 40 -1.32 12.39 4.86
N LYS A 41 -2.57 12.83 4.94
CA LYS A 41 -3.35 12.93 6.17
C LYS A 41 -4.66 12.16 5.98
N GLN A 42 -5.18 11.60 7.06
CA GLN A 42 -6.49 10.96 7.10
C GLN A 42 -7.34 11.69 8.13
N ASN A 43 -8.59 11.93 7.79
CA ASN A 43 -9.59 12.48 8.73
C ASN A 43 -10.42 11.37 9.39
N ALA A 44 -11.30 11.72 10.29
CA ALA A 44 -12.20 10.81 11.00
C ALA A 44 -13.13 10.03 10.05
N ASP A 45 -13.53 10.61 8.93
CA ASP A 45 -14.39 9.97 7.93
C ASP A 45 -13.62 8.98 7.02
N GLY A 46 -12.31 8.81 7.26
CA GLY A 46 -11.47 7.92 6.47
C GLY A 46 -11.03 8.48 5.10
N LEU A 47 -11.31 9.76 4.82
CA LEU A 47 -10.77 10.44 3.65
C LEU A 47 -9.26 10.68 3.84
N ARG A 48 -8.47 10.28 2.85
CA ARG A 48 -7.03 10.45 2.82
C ARG A 48 -6.66 11.49 1.78
N GLU A 49 -5.95 12.50 2.20
CA GLU A 49 -5.56 13.62 1.35
C GLU A 49 -4.05 13.83 1.35
N SER A 50 -3.48 14.03 0.17
CA SER A 50 -2.10 14.47 0.04
C SER A 50 -1.97 15.92 0.46
N THR A 51 -1.03 16.22 1.36
CA THR A 51 -0.66 17.57 1.74
C THR A 51 0.44 18.16 0.84
N GLY A 52 0.90 17.37 -0.14
CA GLY A 52 1.89 17.75 -1.14
C GLY A 52 1.26 18.30 -2.42
N PRO A 53 2.11 18.61 -3.43
CA PRO A 53 1.67 19.24 -4.68
C PRO A 53 0.80 18.34 -5.56
N GLN A 54 0.68 17.07 -5.25
CA GLN A 54 -0.08 16.10 -6.06
C GLN A 54 -1.61 16.25 -5.94
N ASN A 55 -2.10 16.96 -4.91
CA ASN A 55 -3.52 17.20 -4.65
C ASN A 55 -4.41 15.95 -4.83
N LEU A 56 -3.97 14.84 -4.25
CA LEU A 56 -4.66 13.55 -4.32
C LEU A 56 -5.60 13.40 -3.13
N LYS A 57 -6.81 12.92 -3.41
CA LYS A 57 -7.77 12.47 -2.39
C LYS A 57 -8.13 11.01 -2.65
N ILE A 58 -8.12 10.21 -1.60
CA ILE A 58 -8.41 8.78 -1.68
C ILE A 58 -9.55 8.45 -0.73
N THR A 59 -10.62 7.89 -1.26
CA THR A 59 -11.73 7.35 -0.47
C THR A 59 -11.82 5.83 -0.68
N GLN A 60 -11.94 5.09 0.42
CA GLN A 60 -12.05 3.64 0.38
C GLN A 60 -13.48 3.21 0.05
N ALA A 61 -13.63 2.42 -1.01
CA ALA A 61 -14.90 1.84 -1.42
C ALA A 61 -15.09 0.41 -0.89
N LYS A 62 -14.01 -0.40 -0.89
CA LYS A 62 -14.02 -1.77 -0.35
C LYS A 62 -12.65 -2.14 0.18
N LYS A 63 -12.60 -2.96 1.22
CA LYS A 63 -11.36 -3.46 1.81
C LYS A 63 -11.36 -4.98 1.91
N PHE A 64 -10.31 -5.58 1.40
CA PHE A 64 -9.95 -6.97 1.64
C PHE A 64 -8.84 -6.95 2.70
N ALA A 65 -9.23 -7.15 3.96
CA ALA A 65 -8.34 -7.02 5.10
C ALA A 65 -7.10 -7.92 5.00
N PHE A 66 -6.03 -7.53 5.67
CA PHE A 66 -4.84 -8.37 5.78
C PHE A 66 -5.19 -9.73 6.39
N ASN A 67 -4.63 -10.76 5.81
CA ASN A 67 -4.74 -12.12 6.29
C ASN A 67 -3.33 -12.73 6.36
N SER A 68 -2.97 -13.28 7.51
CA SER A 68 -1.64 -13.83 7.76
C SER A 68 -1.32 -15.05 6.89
N THR A 69 -2.32 -15.86 6.55
CA THR A 69 -2.17 -17.00 5.63
C THR A 69 -1.95 -16.51 4.20
N LEU A 70 -2.69 -15.48 3.78
CA LEU A 70 -2.57 -14.89 2.45
C LEU A 70 -1.41 -13.90 2.34
N LYS A 71 -0.86 -13.41 3.46
CA LYS A 71 0.26 -12.46 3.57
C LYS A 71 0.09 -11.20 2.71
N ARG A 72 -1.15 -10.75 2.49
CA ARG A 72 -1.46 -9.56 1.68
C ARG A 72 -2.79 -8.95 2.06
N MET A 73 -2.95 -7.71 1.66
CA MET A 73 -4.21 -6.97 1.73
C MET A 73 -4.45 -6.23 0.44
N SER A 74 -5.72 -5.92 0.15
CA SER A 74 -6.09 -5.13 -1.02
C SER A 74 -7.26 -4.21 -0.68
N THR A 75 -7.34 -3.08 -1.38
CA THR A 75 -8.44 -2.13 -1.25
C THR A 75 -8.93 -1.70 -2.62
N VAL A 76 -10.22 -1.46 -2.76
CA VAL A 76 -10.80 -0.75 -3.88
C VAL A 76 -11.03 0.69 -3.43
N VAL A 77 -10.50 1.64 -4.17
CA VAL A 77 -10.51 3.05 -3.80
C VAL A 77 -10.92 3.94 -4.97
N HIS A 78 -11.61 5.03 -4.65
CA HIS A 78 -11.71 6.16 -5.55
C HIS A 78 -10.52 7.09 -5.31
N VAL A 79 -9.80 7.39 -6.38
CA VAL A 79 -8.69 8.35 -6.38
C VAL A 79 -9.14 9.58 -7.14
N HIS A 80 -9.18 10.72 -6.45
CA HIS A 80 -9.52 12.01 -7.01
C HIS A 80 -8.25 12.84 -7.19
N GLU A 81 -8.11 13.43 -8.34
CA GLU A 81 -7.00 14.29 -8.73
C GLU A 81 -7.58 15.53 -9.43
N GLY A 82 -7.68 16.62 -8.69
CA GLY A 82 -8.41 17.78 -9.19
C GLY A 82 -9.87 17.42 -9.50
N GLN A 83 -10.26 17.60 -10.77
CA GLN A 83 -11.61 17.25 -11.25
C GLN A 83 -11.72 15.82 -11.79
N SER A 84 -10.62 15.10 -11.89
CA SER A 84 -10.60 13.72 -12.37
C SER A 84 -10.83 12.74 -11.22
N SER A 85 -11.60 11.68 -11.50
CA SER A 85 -11.80 10.57 -10.55
C SER A 85 -11.57 9.24 -11.27
N SER A 86 -10.85 8.35 -10.61
CA SER A 86 -10.58 7.00 -11.10
C SER A 86 -10.79 5.97 -10.01
N LEU A 87 -11.26 4.79 -10.40
CA LEU A 87 -11.39 3.64 -9.50
C LEU A 87 -10.15 2.76 -9.65
N LYS A 88 -9.55 2.37 -8.53
CA LYS A 88 -8.34 1.55 -8.51
C LYS A 88 -8.43 0.44 -7.47
N VAL A 89 -7.79 -0.68 -7.77
CA VAL A 89 -7.37 -1.65 -6.76
C VAL A 89 -5.95 -1.31 -6.35
N LEU A 90 -5.72 -1.32 -5.05
CA LEU A 90 -4.40 -1.15 -4.46
C LEU A 90 -4.10 -2.38 -3.61
N SER A 91 -2.91 -2.96 -3.76
CA SER A 91 -2.51 -4.18 -3.07
C SER A 91 -1.14 -4.02 -2.44
N LYS A 92 -0.97 -4.62 -1.26
CA LYS A 92 0.28 -4.66 -0.52
C LYS A 92 0.45 -6.03 0.13
N GLY A 93 1.66 -6.58 0.06
CA GLY A 93 1.92 -7.89 0.66
C GLY A 93 3.38 -8.31 0.57
N ALA A 94 3.62 -9.55 1.01
CA ALA A 94 4.94 -10.18 0.92
C ALA A 94 5.36 -10.30 -0.56
N PRO A 95 6.62 -9.97 -0.91
CA PRO A 95 7.07 -9.95 -2.30
C PRO A 95 6.88 -11.29 -3.02
N GLU A 96 7.21 -12.40 -2.36
CA GLU A 96 7.08 -13.76 -2.90
C GLU A 96 5.63 -14.20 -3.15
N VAL A 97 4.69 -13.52 -2.51
CA VAL A 97 3.25 -13.77 -2.69
C VAL A 97 2.69 -12.86 -3.75
N LEU A 98 2.95 -11.54 -3.63
CA LEU A 98 2.33 -10.56 -4.52
C LEU A 98 2.83 -10.70 -5.97
N SER A 99 4.07 -11.18 -6.18
CA SER A 99 4.63 -11.47 -7.50
C SER A 99 3.74 -12.35 -8.38
N LYS A 100 2.97 -13.27 -7.78
CA LYS A 100 2.07 -14.19 -8.50
C LYS A 100 0.85 -13.50 -9.11
N PHE A 101 0.54 -12.30 -8.67
CA PHE A 101 -0.64 -11.52 -9.08
C PHE A 101 -0.26 -10.33 -9.96
N ILE A 102 1.04 -10.07 -10.13
CA ILE A 102 1.56 -8.96 -10.95
C ILE A 102 1.72 -9.45 -12.38
N LYS A 103 1.07 -8.73 -13.29
CA LYS A 103 1.27 -8.88 -14.72
C LYS A 103 2.58 -8.19 -15.12
N ASP A 104 3.31 -8.79 -16.06
CA ASP A 104 4.56 -8.23 -16.58
C ASP A 104 5.57 -7.91 -15.44
N LEU A 105 5.83 -8.91 -14.58
CA LEU A 105 6.73 -8.78 -13.45
C LEU A 105 8.13 -8.35 -13.93
N PRO A 106 8.74 -7.28 -13.36
CA PRO A 106 10.08 -6.85 -13.73
C PRO A 106 11.11 -7.97 -13.59
N ALA A 107 12.03 -8.10 -14.55
CA ALA A 107 13.03 -9.16 -14.56
C ALA A 107 13.94 -9.17 -13.31
N ASP A 108 14.19 -7.98 -12.75
CA ASP A 108 14.99 -7.76 -11.55
C ASP A 108 14.18 -7.78 -10.24
N TYR A 109 12.87 -8.05 -10.30
CA TYR A 109 11.99 -8.03 -9.12
C TYR A 109 12.54 -8.91 -7.98
N ASN A 110 12.83 -10.19 -8.27
CA ASN A 110 13.30 -11.14 -7.26
C ASN A 110 14.68 -10.78 -6.72
N SER A 111 15.62 -10.40 -7.58
CA SER A 111 16.97 -10.01 -7.15
C SER A 111 16.94 -8.74 -6.30
N SER A 112 16.11 -7.78 -6.66
CA SER A 112 15.97 -6.51 -5.93
C SER A 112 15.45 -6.70 -4.51
N TYR A 113 14.32 -7.40 -4.31
CA TYR A 113 13.82 -7.56 -2.95
C TYR A 113 14.70 -8.48 -2.09
N LEU A 114 15.31 -9.52 -2.68
CA LEU A 114 16.22 -10.42 -1.96
C LEU A 114 17.48 -9.70 -1.48
N GLN A 115 17.98 -8.71 -2.23
CA GLN A 115 19.10 -7.88 -1.80
C GLN A 115 18.75 -7.10 -0.52
N TYR A 116 17.55 -6.51 -0.44
CA TYR A 116 17.11 -5.82 0.76
C TYR A 116 16.89 -6.75 1.95
N VAL A 117 16.32 -7.93 1.72
CA VAL A 117 16.12 -8.94 2.77
C VAL A 117 17.47 -9.45 3.31
N LYS A 118 18.47 -9.70 2.45
CA LYS A 118 19.83 -10.10 2.88
C LYS A 118 20.50 -9.08 3.78
N ASN A 119 20.16 -7.80 3.61
CA ASN A 119 20.66 -6.70 4.44
C ASN A 119 19.80 -6.48 5.72
N GLY A 120 18.91 -7.42 6.06
CA GLY A 120 18.08 -7.34 7.26
C GLY A 120 16.84 -6.46 7.10
N GLY A 121 16.52 -5.99 5.90
CA GLY A 121 15.33 -5.18 5.62
C GLY A 121 14.05 -5.99 5.61
N ARG A 122 12.99 -5.46 6.19
CA ARG A 122 11.61 -5.96 5.97
C ARG A 122 11.07 -5.35 4.68
N VAL A 123 10.71 -6.19 3.71
CA VAL A 123 10.28 -5.75 2.39
C VAL A 123 8.80 -6.07 2.19
N LEU A 124 8.03 -5.08 1.72
CA LEU A 124 6.67 -5.25 1.24
C LEU A 124 6.59 -4.82 -0.22
N SER A 125 5.93 -5.62 -1.03
CA SER A 125 5.64 -5.28 -2.42
C SER A 125 4.35 -4.49 -2.51
N LEU A 126 4.31 -3.53 -3.43
CA LEU A 126 3.19 -2.67 -3.74
C LEU A 126 2.75 -2.91 -5.17
N ALA A 127 1.44 -3.00 -5.37
CA ALA A 127 0.88 -3.16 -6.71
C ALA A 127 -0.49 -2.47 -6.81
N TYR A 128 -0.93 -2.19 -8.02
CA TYR A 128 -2.21 -1.57 -8.30
C TYR A 128 -2.77 -2.03 -9.65
N LYS A 129 -4.05 -1.76 -9.87
CA LYS A 129 -4.64 -1.72 -11.22
C LYS A 129 -5.75 -0.69 -11.29
N SER A 130 -5.98 -0.15 -12.47
CA SER A 130 -7.14 0.71 -12.73
C SER A 130 -8.35 -0.15 -13.06
N LEU A 131 -9.51 0.26 -12.55
CA LEU A 131 -10.79 -0.37 -12.85
C LEU A 131 -11.63 0.57 -13.75
N PRO A 132 -12.54 0.01 -14.56
CA PRO A 132 -13.57 0.81 -15.21
C PRO A 132 -14.47 1.46 -14.17
N LYS A 133 -15.33 2.39 -14.58
CA LYS A 133 -16.37 2.90 -13.70
C LYS A 133 -17.31 1.76 -13.31
N MET A 134 -17.54 1.62 -12.02
CA MET A 134 -18.40 0.60 -11.43
C MET A 134 -19.40 1.28 -10.51
N SER A 135 -20.61 0.75 -10.45
CA SER A 135 -21.61 1.13 -9.46
C SER A 135 -21.24 0.64 -8.07
N GLN A 136 -21.84 1.20 -7.05
CA GLN A 136 -21.59 0.77 -5.67
C GLN A 136 -21.97 -0.71 -5.46
N SER A 137 -23.02 -1.20 -6.10
CA SER A 137 -23.43 -2.61 -6.03
C SER A 137 -22.38 -3.54 -6.66
N GLU A 138 -21.81 -3.18 -7.80
CA GLU A 138 -20.75 -3.95 -8.44
C GLU A 138 -19.48 -3.98 -7.56
N ILE A 139 -19.11 -2.86 -6.94
CA ILE A 139 -17.98 -2.83 -6.01
C ILE A 139 -18.22 -3.74 -4.80
N LEU A 140 -19.43 -3.75 -4.26
CA LEU A 140 -19.77 -4.60 -3.12
C LEU A 140 -19.67 -6.09 -3.43
N THR A 141 -20.03 -6.51 -4.63
CA THR A 141 -19.96 -7.90 -5.10
C THR A 141 -18.58 -8.29 -5.64
N TYR A 142 -17.71 -7.31 -5.94
CA TYR A 142 -16.37 -7.54 -6.49
C TYR A 142 -15.51 -8.39 -5.55
N THR A 143 -15.04 -9.53 -6.04
CA THR A 143 -14.32 -10.51 -5.22
C THR A 143 -12.84 -10.15 -5.03
N ARG A 144 -12.19 -10.79 -4.07
CA ARG A 144 -10.75 -10.63 -3.85
C ARG A 144 -9.95 -11.17 -5.04
N GLU A 145 -10.37 -12.29 -5.60
CA GLU A 145 -9.73 -12.95 -6.74
C GLU A 145 -9.76 -12.03 -7.97
N GLU A 146 -10.88 -11.39 -8.24
CA GLU A 146 -11.00 -10.41 -9.32
C GLU A 146 -10.15 -9.16 -9.05
N ALA A 147 -10.14 -8.69 -7.81
CA ALA A 147 -9.38 -7.52 -7.40
C ALA A 147 -7.87 -7.74 -7.57
N GLU A 148 -7.37 -8.88 -7.14
CA GLU A 148 -5.94 -9.19 -7.10
C GLU A 148 -5.38 -9.77 -8.40
N LYS A 149 -6.18 -9.90 -9.46
CA LYS A 149 -5.74 -10.39 -10.76
C LYS A 149 -5.13 -9.27 -11.62
N ASP A 150 -4.05 -9.58 -12.35
CA ASP A 150 -3.40 -8.70 -13.33
C ASP A 150 -3.00 -7.33 -12.75
N LEU A 151 -2.38 -7.33 -11.57
CA LEU A 151 -1.86 -6.14 -10.93
C LEU A 151 -0.61 -5.61 -11.65
N ILE A 152 -0.36 -4.33 -11.52
CA ILE A 152 0.83 -3.64 -12.01
C ILE A 152 1.75 -3.35 -10.82
N PHE A 153 3.02 -3.67 -10.95
CA PHE A 153 4.01 -3.40 -9.91
C PHE A 153 4.19 -1.89 -9.68
N ALA A 154 4.16 -1.46 -8.41
CA ALA A 154 4.28 -0.06 -8.02
C ALA A 154 5.54 0.22 -7.18
N GLY A 155 6.33 -0.79 -6.82
CA GLY A 155 7.52 -0.62 -6.01
C GLY A 155 7.56 -1.46 -4.74
N PHE A 156 8.61 -1.25 -3.95
CA PHE A 156 8.78 -1.88 -2.64
C PHE A 156 8.78 -0.84 -1.53
N ILE A 157 8.22 -1.21 -0.37
CA ILE A 157 8.53 -0.59 0.90
C ILE A 157 9.66 -1.42 1.52
N VAL A 158 10.74 -0.76 1.90
CA VAL A 158 11.86 -1.37 2.63
C VAL A 158 11.98 -0.67 3.97
N ALA A 159 11.75 -1.42 5.05
CA ALA A 159 11.92 -0.94 6.41
C ALA A 159 13.16 -1.60 7.01
N GLU A 160 14.12 -0.79 7.40
CA GLU A 160 15.28 -1.23 8.16
C GLU A 160 14.90 -1.31 9.63
N CYS A 161 15.20 -2.43 10.28
CA CYS A 161 15.11 -2.58 11.72
C CYS A 161 16.51 -2.38 12.29
N PRO A 162 16.86 -1.16 12.76
CA PRO A 162 18.15 -0.97 13.42
C PRO A 162 18.20 -1.86 14.67
N LEU A 163 19.31 -2.57 14.84
CA LEU A 163 19.57 -3.29 16.09
C LEU A 163 19.50 -2.30 17.25
N LYS A 164 18.74 -2.65 18.28
CA LYS A 164 18.74 -1.83 19.50
C LYS A 164 20.16 -1.73 20.04
N PRO A 165 20.60 -0.55 20.49
CA PRO A 165 21.96 -0.37 21.05
C PRO A 165 22.29 -1.38 22.15
N ASP A 166 21.26 -1.83 22.90
CA ASP A 166 21.40 -2.74 24.03
C ASP A 166 21.64 -4.21 23.63
N THR A 167 21.44 -4.55 22.35
CA THR A 167 21.63 -5.96 21.89
C THR A 167 23.11 -6.38 21.93
N ALA A 168 24.05 -5.44 21.84
CA ALA A 168 25.47 -5.71 21.92
C ALA A 168 25.97 -5.99 23.37
N SER A 169 25.16 -5.72 24.39
CA SER A 169 25.51 -5.94 25.80
C SER A 169 24.96 -7.22 26.40
N VAL A 170 24.26 -8.04 25.62
CA VAL A 170 23.57 -9.27 26.08
C VAL A 170 24.17 -10.54 25.45
N ILE A 171 25.27 -10.43 24.69
CA ILE A 171 25.99 -11.58 24.12
C ILE A 171 27.31 -11.76 24.83
#